data_937f0002358c365bb6a82a98b77a18c7
#
_entry.id   937f0002358c365bb6a82a98b77a18c7
#
_cell.length_a   1.000
_cell.length_b   1.000
_cell.length_c   1.000
_cell.angle_alpha   90.00
_cell.angle_beta   90.00
_cell.angle_gamma   90.00
#
_symmetry.space_group_name_H-M   'P 1'
#
loop_
_entity.id
_entity.type
_entity.pdbx_description
1 polymer ?
#
loop_
_entity_poly.entity_id
_entity_poly.type
_entity_poly.pdbx_seq_one_letter_code
_entity_poly.pdbx_strand_id
1 'polypeptide(L)'
;MIKHARTLAAAAAAFSICSASAQLKAAELKPYRVGFNAWIGSIAFFVAQQKGYFKEAGLDVQTKSFSAPGDGLPPLLTGDLDAALSTADSVLTVVDKAPGQIKIVYLTDTSAGADAILAKKDIANVKQMKGRKVAATLGQCNQLLLEKALERAGLTEKDIDLVNMNPDDAGAAFAAGKIDVAVTWEPWITKISGEKTGHVIFSSKETPNLILDVLAISTKTATKKREETRAFLKALNRGYELVQQHPDEAAALAAKALEQTPAEVKAMLPKVNLYGPQKNLEVMRGPAAEATLQVAKFFKDKKVNDTLVDVKTLYDASFLK
;
A
#
# COMPACT_ATOMS: atom_id res chain seq x y z
N MET A 1 -39.52 88.86 -35.14
CA MET A 1 -38.43 88.03 -35.65
C MET A 1 -38.29 86.78 -34.72
N ILE A 2 -38.70 85.67 -35.23
CA ILE A 2 -38.97 84.43 -34.53
C ILE A 2 -37.76 83.53 -34.72
N LYS A 3 -37.12 83.01 -33.68
CA LYS A 3 -36.14 81.93 -33.77
C LYS A 3 -36.64 80.72 -33.02
N HIS A 4 -36.88 79.66 -33.78
CA HIS A 4 -37.26 78.33 -33.29
C HIS A 4 -36.09 77.68 -32.63
N ALA A 5 -36.28 77.17 -31.41
CA ALA A 5 -35.36 76.17 -30.74
C ALA A 5 -36.06 74.83 -30.81
N ARG A 6 -35.46 73.88 -31.54
CA ARG A 6 -35.84 72.46 -31.56
C ARG A 6 -35.15 71.78 -30.43
N THR A 7 -35.87 71.18 -29.49
CA THR A 7 -35.41 70.31 -28.42
C THR A 7 -35.34 68.87 -28.93
N LEU A 8 -34.18 68.32 -29.00
CA LEU A 8 -33.94 66.87 -29.24
C LEU A 8 -34.05 66.16 -27.90
N ALA A 9 -35.01 65.25 -27.75
CA ALA A 9 -35.10 64.32 -26.68
C ALA A 9 -34.25 63.08 -27.03
N ALA A 10 -33.14 62.83 -26.30
CA ALA A 10 -32.37 61.66 -26.41
C ALA A 10 -32.92 60.64 -25.42
N ALA A 11 -33.50 59.55 -25.94
CA ALA A 11 -33.89 58.37 -25.14
C ALA A 11 -32.68 57.55 -24.83
N ALA A 12 -32.24 57.51 -23.57
CA ALA A 12 -31.21 56.59 -23.05
C ALA A 12 -31.86 55.25 -22.71
N ALA A 13 -31.69 54.26 -23.59
CA ALA A 13 -32.03 52.87 -23.28
C ALA A 13 -30.96 52.27 -22.33
N ALA A 14 -31.31 52.13 -21.07
CA ALA A 14 -30.48 51.43 -20.10
C ALA A 14 -30.53 49.92 -20.39
N PHE A 15 -29.45 49.36 -20.95
CA PHE A 15 -29.24 47.95 -21.10
C PHE A 15 -28.78 47.40 -19.73
N SER A 16 -29.72 46.87 -18.92
CA SER A 16 -29.40 46.10 -17.71
C SER A 16 -28.82 44.77 -18.13
N ILE A 17 -27.49 44.67 -18.16
CA ILE A 17 -26.80 43.37 -18.26
C ILE A 17 -26.92 42.71 -16.89
N CYS A 18 -27.89 41.80 -16.77
CA CYS A 18 -28.02 40.90 -15.63
C CYS A 18 -26.89 39.87 -15.73
N SER A 19 -25.74 40.18 -15.13
CA SER A 19 -24.64 39.22 -14.95
C SER A 19 -25.11 38.16 -13.95
N ALA A 20 -25.75 37.10 -14.45
CA ALA A 20 -25.96 35.90 -13.69
C ALA A 20 -24.59 35.23 -13.45
N SER A 21 -23.90 35.64 -12.39
CA SER A 21 -22.78 34.92 -11.85
C SER A 21 -23.32 33.57 -11.36
N ALA A 22 -23.32 32.58 -12.24
CA ALA A 22 -23.48 31.19 -11.82
C ALA A 22 -22.27 30.86 -10.95
N GLN A 23 -22.38 31.08 -9.64
CA GLN A 23 -21.49 30.51 -8.65
C GLN A 23 -21.60 29.00 -8.81
N LEU A 24 -20.68 28.40 -9.56
CA LEU A 24 -20.48 26.96 -9.49
C LEU A 24 -20.17 26.65 -8.01
N LYS A 25 -21.19 26.17 -7.31
CA LYS A 25 -21.04 25.63 -5.97
C LYS A 25 -19.98 24.54 -6.09
N ALA A 26 -18.78 24.77 -5.54
CA ALA A 26 -17.74 23.73 -5.50
C ALA A 26 -18.41 22.47 -4.93
N ALA A 27 -18.40 21.40 -5.71
CA ALA A 27 -19.00 20.15 -5.27
C ALA A 27 -18.35 19.76 -3.95
N GLU A 28 -19.16 19.49 -2.93
CA GLU A 28 -18.66 19.08 -1.62
C GLU A 28 -17.89 17.76 -1.77
N LEU A 29 -16.61 17.77 -1.36
CA LEU A 29 -15.77 16.57 -1.43
C LEU A 29 -16.31 15.51 -0.49
N LYS A 30 -16.39 14.27 -0.96
CA LYS A 30 -16.84 13.15 -0.15
C LYS A 30 -15.69 12.59 0.70
N PRO A 31 -15.86 12.47 2.02
CA PRO A 31 -14.81 11.95 2.88
C PRO A 31 -14.56 10.46 2.59
N TYR A 32 -13.25 10.11 2.42
CA TYR A 32 -12.79 8.75 2.21
C TYR A 32 -11.54 8.50 3.06
N ARG A 33 -11.68 7.67 4.09
CA ARG A 33 -10.65 7.44 5.12
C ARG A 33 -9.80 6.23 4.76
N VAL A 34 -8.49 6.42 4.67
CA VAL A 34 -7.53 5.41 4.20
C VAL A 34 -6.44 5.16 5.23
N GLY A 35 -6.32 3.91 5.66
CA GLY A 35 -5.17 3.44 6.44
C GLY A 35 -4.02 3.03 5.53
N PHE A 36 -2.79 3.30 5.94
CA PHE A 36 -1.59 2.89 5.21
C PHE A 36 -0.41 2.70 6.16
N ASN A 37 0.61 1.96 5.75
CA ASN A 37 1.96 1.98 6.31
C ASN A 37 2.93 2.58 5.28
N ALA A 38 4.08 3.07 5.75
CA ALA A 38 5.11 3.63 4.88
C ALA A 38 5.77 2.50 4.07
N TRP A 39 5.28 2.27 2.85
CA TRP A 39 5.72 1.22 1.95
C TRP A 39 6.00 1.77 0.56
N ILE A 40 7.13 1.38 -0.04
CA ILE A 40 7.54 1.86 -1.37
C ILE A 40 6.54 1.48 -2.47
N GLY A 41 5.92 0.32 -2.41
CA GLY A 41 4.91 -0.13 -3.38
C GLY A 41 3.63 0.70 -3.36
N SER A 42 3.38 1.46 -2.28
CA SER A 42 2.28 2.43 -2.19
C SER A 42 2.59 3.77 -2.86
N ILE A 43 3.70 3.91 -3.60
CA ILE A 43 4.15 5.18 -4.20
C ILE A 43 3.06 5.85 -5.06
N ALA A 44 2.27 5.08 -5.81
CA ALA A 44 1.18 5.61 -6.62
C ALA A 44 0.12 6.34 -5.77
N PHE A 45 -0.15 5.86 -4.55
CA PHE A 45 -1.05 6.50 -3.60
C PHE A 45 -0.48 7.84 -3.11
N PHE A 46 0.80 7.89 -2.72
CA PHE A 46 1.44 9.13 -2.28
C PHE A 46 1.50 10.17 -3.38
N VAL A 47 1.81 9.74 -4.62
CA VAL A 47 1.79 10.59 -5.81
C VAL A 47 0.39 11.15 -6.06
N ALA A 48 -0.64 10.30 -6.06
CA ALA A 48 -2.02 10.74 -6.28
C ALA A 48 -2.48 11.75 -5.22
N GLN A 49 -2.07 11.58 -3.97
CA GLN A 49 -2.35 12.49 -2.88
C GLN A 49 -1.66 13.85 -3.07
N GLN A 50 -0.35 13.87 -3.36
CA GLN A 50 0.42 15.09 -3.54
C GLN A 50 0.01 15.87 -4.78
N LYS A 51 -0.37 15.19 -5.86
CA LYS A 51 -0.88 15.81 -7.09
C LYS A 51 -2.34 16.26 -6.98
N GLY A 52 -3.03 15.94 -5.88
CA GLY A 52 -4.43 16.32 -5.68
C GLY A 52 -5.43 15.50 -6.51
N TYR A 53 -5.03 14.36 -7.10
CA TYR A 53 -5.88 13.54 -7.97
C TYR A 53 -7.14 13.03 -7.25
N PHE A 54 -7.07 12.76 -5.95
CA PHE A 54 -8.24 12.40 -5.17
C PHE A 54 -9.25 13.55 -5.06
N LYS A 55 -8.78 14.78 -4.84
CA LYS A 55 -9.65 15.97 -4.81
C LYS A 55 -10.32 16.22 -6.16
N GLU A 56 -9.56 16.07 -7.26
CA GLU A 56 -10.10 16.15 -8.61
C GLU A 56 -11.15 15.08 -8.90
N ALA A 57 -11.03 13.90 -8.24
CA ALA A 57 -12.02 12.83 -8.29
C ALA A 57 -13.21 13.03 -7.32
N GLY A 58 -13.31 14.19 -6.65
CA GLY A 58 -14.40 14.54 -5.73
C GLY A 58 -14.26 13.93 -4.33
N LEU A 59 -13.04 13.52 -3.94
CA LEU A 59 -12.79 12.88 -2.65
C LEU A 59 -11.94 13.75 -1.73
N ASP A 60 -12.36 13.87 -0.46
CA ASP A 60 -11.52 14.31 0.65
C ASP A 60 -10.88 13.07 1.29
N VAL A 61 -9.68 12.71 0.82
CA VAL A 61 -8.95 11.54 1.33
C VAL A 61 -8.24 11.90 2.63
N GLN A 62 -8.75 11.34 3.73
CA GLN A 62 -8.19 11.46 5.07
C GLN A 62 -7.34 10.22 5.36
N THR A 63 -6.10 10.41 5.78
CA THR A 63 -5.14 9.32 5.93
C THR A 63 -4.77 9.06 7.38
N LYS A 64 -4.53 7.78 7.71
CA LYS A 64 -3.98 7.35 8.99
C LYS A 64 -2.83 6.38 8.75
N SER A 65 -1.65 6.71 9.26
CA SER A 65 -0.46 5.86 9.21
C SER A 65 -0.48 4.81 10.33
N PHE A 66 0.05 3.63 10.01
CA PHE A 66 0.23 2.49 10.92
C PHE A 66 1.64 1.92 10.77
N SER A 67 2.10 1.20 11.80
CA SER A 67 3.45 0.63 11.84
C SER A 67 3.58 -0.68 11.04
N ALA A 68 2.46 -1.40 10.83
CA ALA A 68 2.46 -2.66 10.09
C ALA A 68 1.23 -2.78 9.17
N PRO A 69 1.30 -3.57 8.07
CA PRO A 69 0.23 -3.69 7.09
C PRO A 69 -1.10 -4.19 7.67
N GLY A 70 -1.06 -5.03 8.71
CA GLY A 70 -2.25 -5.58 9.36
C GLY A 70 -2.98 -4.61 10.27
N ASP A 71 -2.32 -3.56 10.77
CA ASP A 71 -2.86 -2.68 11.82
C ASP A 71 -4.03 -1.81 11.35
N GLY A 72 -4.14 -1.57 10.04
CA GLY A 72 -5.26 -0.85 9.43
C GLY A 72 -6.54 -1.68 9.27
N LEU A 73 -6.48 -3.00 9.40
CA LEU A 73 -7.61 -3.89 9.12
C LEU A 73 -8.67 -3.89 10.25
N PRO A 74 -8.34 -3.90 11.55
CA PRO A 74 -9.36 -3.75 12.61
C PRO A 74 -10.16 -2.44 12.49
N PRO A 75 -9.57 -1.24 12.31
CA PRO A 75 -10.30 0.00 12.03
C PRO A 75 -11.15 -0.04 10.75
N LEU A 76 -10.76 -0.84 9.75
CA LEU A 76 -11.55 -1.08 8.55
C LEU A 76 -12.84 -1.86 8.88
N LEU A 77 -12.76 -2.86 9.75
CA LEU A 77 -13.92 -3.65 10.18
C LEU A 77 -14.89 -2.84 11.04
N THR A 78 -14.40 -1.99 11.95
CA THR A 78 -15.26 -1.12 12.78
C THR A 78 -15.92 0.00 11.97
N GLY A 79 -15.35 0.33 10.79
CA GLY A 79 -15.82 1.40 9.92
C GLY A 79 -15.21 2.76 10.24
N ASP A 80 -14.10 2.79 11.00
CA ASP A 80 -13.29 4.00 11.22
C ASP A 80 -12.45 4.34 9.98
N LEU A 81 -12.15 3.32 9.16
CA LEU A 81 -11.57 3.45 7.82
C LEU A 81 -12.55 2.97 6.75
N ASP A 82 -12.41 3.50 5.55
CA ASP A 82 -13.14 3.10 4.35
C ASP A 82 -12.30 2.15 3.50
N ALA A 83 -10.97 2.33 3.49
CA ALA A 83 -10.00 1.45 2.83
C ALA A 83 -8.72 1.33 3.65
N ALA A 84 -7.96 0.25 3.43
CA ALA A 84 -6.63 0.06 3.99
C ALA A 84 -5.67 -0.48 2.92
N LEU A 85 -4.52 0.18 2.76
CA LEU A 85 -3.37 -0.40 2.11
C LEU A 85 -2.76 -1.41 3.09
N SER A 86 -2.61 -2.65 2.65
CA SER A 86 -2.26 -3.78 3.50
C SER A 86 -1.62 -4.88 2.64
N THR A 87 -1.38 -6.06 3.21
CA THR A 87 -0.92 -7.25 2.48
C THR A 87 -1.99 -8.33 2.47
N ALA A 88 -1.98 -9.19 1.45
CA ALA A 88 -2.95 -10.27 1.32
C ALA A 88 -2.88 -11.27 2.49
N ASP A 89 -1.68 -11.53 3.01
CA ASP A 89 -1.46 -12.38 4.18
C ASP A 89 -2.05 -11.78 5.45
N SER A 90 -1.89 -10.46 5.68
CA SER A 90 -2.53 -9.76 6.80
C SER A 90 -4.06 -9.80 6.69
N VAL A 91 -4.62 -9.67 5.47
CA VAL A 91 -6.06 -9.86 5.25
C VAL A 91 -6.50 -11.27 5.64
N LEU A 92 -5.72 -12.31 5.32
CA LEU A 92 -6.05 -13.70 5.69
C LEU A 92 -6.19 -13.90 7.20
N THR A 93 -5.31 -13.29 8.01
CA THR A 93 -5.37 -13.43 9.47
C THR A 93 -6.64 -12.78 10.06
N VAL A 94 -7.10 -11.68 9.46
CA VAL A 94 -8.29 -10.98 9.92
C VAL A 94 -9.58 -11.67 9.46
N VAL A 95 -9.65 -12.12 8.20
CA VAL A 95 -10.87 -12.78 7.68
C VAL A 95 -11.08 -14.18 8.25
N ASP A 96 -10.06 -14.82 8.81
CA ASP A 96 -10.19 -16.05 9.59
C ASP A 96 -11.13 -15.84 10.80
N LYS A 97 -11.06 -14.66 11.43
CA LYS A 97 -11.92 -14.26 12.57
C LYS A 97 -13.19 -13.52 12.17
N ALA A 98 -13.20 -12.92 10.97
CA ALA A 98 -14.30 -12.10 10.45
C ALA A 98 -14.65 -12.49 9.00
N PRO A 99 -15.15 -13.73 8.74
CA PRO A 99 -15.38 -14.22 7.39
C PRO A 99 -16.34 -13.32 6.61
N GLY A 100 -16.00 -13.06 5.33
CA GLY A 100 -16.84 -12.31 4.40
C GLY A 100 -16.93 -10.81 4.65
N GLN A 101 -16.21 -10.26 5.63
CA GLN A 101 -16.31 -8.84 5.97
C GLN A 101 -15.31 -7.94 5.21
N ILE A 102 -14.32 -8.50 4.55
CA ILE A 102 -13.31 -7.76 3.78
C ILE A 102 -13.31 -8.20 2.32
N LYS A 103 -13.07 -7.25 1.42
CA LYS A 103 -12.78 -7.44 0.00
C LYS A 103 -11.45 -6.81 -0.36
N ILE A 104 -10.67 -7.49 -1.19
CA ILE A 104 -9.51 -6.95 -1.89
C ILE A 104 -9.99 -6.44 -3.23
N VAL A 105 -9.84 -5.15 -3.49
CA VAL A 105 -10.36 -4.49 -4.70
C VAL A 105 -9.27 -4.01 -5.66
N TYR A 106 -8.00 -4.05 -5.21
CA TYR A 106 -6.83 -3.67 -6.00
C TYR A 106 -5.57 -4.31 -5.42
N LEU A 107 -4.60 -4.62 -6.27
CA LEU A 107 -3.23 -4.93 -5.89
C LEU A 107 -2.36 -3.72 -6.25
N THR A 108 -1.58 -3.23 -5.31
CA THR A 108 -0.65 -2.12 -5.56
C THR A 108 0.65 -2.62 -6.16
N ASP A 109 1.17 -3.71 -5.62
CA ASP A 109 2.43 -4.31 -6.06
C ASP A 109 2.62 -5.73 -5.53
N THR A 110 3.76 -6.31 -5.89
CA THR A 110 4.37 -7.44 -5.18
C THR A 110 5.81 -7.12 -4.86
N SER A 111 6.25 -7.51 -3.67
CA SER A 111 7.64 -7.35 -3.25
C SER A 111 8.57 -8.22 -4.11
N ALA A 112 9.65 -7.62 -4.60
CA ALA A 112 10.65 -8.24 -5.47
C ALA A 112 12.08 -7.87 -5.02
N GLY A 113 12.32 -7.95 -3.71
CA GLY A 113 13.57 -7.62 -3.03
C GLY A 113 13.45 -6.48 -2.02
N ALA A 114 12.24 -5.90 -1.86
CA ALA A 114 11.97 -4.85 -0.87
C ALA A 114 11.70 -5.41 0.53
N ASP A 115 11.49 -6.71 0.67
CA ASP A 115 11.53 -7.45 1.93
C ASP A 115 12.73 -8.39 1.92
N ALA A 116 13.49 -8.47 3.01
CA ALA A 116 14.67 -9.30 3.09
C ALA A 116 15.02 -9.75 4.50
N ILE A 117 15.84 -10.79 4.56
CA ILE A 117 16.53 -11.25 5.74
C ILE A 117 17.95 -10.68 5.71
N LEU A 118 18.20 -9.75 6.62
CA LEU A 118 19.52 -9.16 6.85
C LEU A 118 20.27 -9.94 7.91
N ALA A 119 21.55 -10.15 7.72
CA ALA A 119 22.41 -10.85 8.66
C ALA A 119 23.73 -10.11 8.90
N LYS A 120 24.31 -10.29 10.08
CA LYS A 120 25.68 -9.85 10.39
C LYS A 120 26.67 -10.54 9.46
N LYS A 121 27.85 -9.94 9.26
CA LYS A 121 28.87 -10.42 8.30
C LYS A 121 29.38 -11.83 8.51
N ASP A 122 29.32 -12.33 9.74
CA ASP A 122 29.72 -13.70 10.11
C ASP A 122 28.66 -14.75 9.77
N ILE A 123 27.47 -14.35 9.32
CA ILE A 123 26.35 -15.20 8.92
C ILE A 123 26.16 -15.09 7.40
N ALA A 124 26.85 -15.93 6.64
CA ALA A 124 26.91 -15.81 5.17
C ALA A 124 25.65 -16.32 4.44
N ASN A 125 24.81 -17.13 5.08
CA ASN A 125 23.61 -17.72 4.47
C ASN A 125 22.62 -18.20 5.54
N VAL A 126 21.41 -18.58 5.12
CA VAL A 126 20.31 -18.98 5.98
C VAL A 126 20.67 -20.18 6.88
N LYS A 127 21.49 -21.15 6.43
CA LYS A 127 21.89 -22.30 7.26
C LYS A 127 22.67 -21.89 8.52
N GLN A 128 23.40 -20.78 8.45
CA GLN A 128 24.17 -20.24 9.57
C GLN A 128 23.35 -19.43 10.55
N MET A 129 22.04 -19.31 10.32
CA MET A 129 21.10 -18.71 11.30
C MET A 129 20.84 -19.66 12.49
N LYS A 130 21.21 -20.92 12.40
CA LYS A 130 21.01 -21.90 13.50
C LYS A 130 21.61 -21.40 14.81
N GLY A 131 20.76 -21.33 15.86
CA GLY A 131 21.11 -20.82 17.18
C GLY A 131 21.30 -19.30 17.26
N ARG A 132 21.03 -18.57 16.19
CA ARG A 132 21.15 -17.09 16.17
C ARG A 132 19.85 -16.41 16.58
N LYS A 133 19.97 -15.19 17.09
CA LYS A 133 18.85 -14.33 17.43
C LYS A 133 18.28 -13.67 16.18
N VAL A 134 17.05 -14.03 15.83
CA VAL A 134 16.35 -13.63 14.61
C VAL A 134 15.09 -12.85 14.98
N ALA A 135 14.98 -11.59 14.52
CA ALA A 135 13.78 -10.79 14.71
C ALA A 135 12.90 -10.86 13.45
N ALA A 136 11.61 -11.14 13.65
CA ALA A 136 10.57 -11.09 12.60
C ALA A 136 9.21 -10.79 13.21
N THR A 137 8.30 -10.17 12.44
CA THR A 137 6.91 -10.00 12.86
C THR A 137 6.15 -11.30 12.65
N LEU A 138 5.55 -11.82 13.72
CA LEU A 138 4.78 -13.06 13.65
C LEU A 138 3.40 -12.84 13.06
N GLY A 139 2.89 -13.82 12.30
CA GLY A 139 1.57 -13.81 11.70
C GLY A 139 1.43 -12.87 10.49
N GLN A 140 2.52 -12.36 9.93
CA GLN A 140 2.56 -11.45 8.78
C GLN A 140 3.64 -11.87 7.77
N CYS A 141 3.76 -11.09 6.68
CA CYS A 141 4.68 -11.36 5.56
C CYS A 141 6.13 -11.63 5.97
N ASN A 142 6.60 -11.00 7.04
CA ASN A 142 7.97 -11.21 7.53
C ASN A 142 8.18 -12.64 8.06
N GLN A 143 7.24 -13.19 8.83
CA GLN A 143 7.31 -14.61 9.23
C GLN A 143 7.23 -15.50 8.02
N LEU A 144 6.33 -15.21 7.08
CA LEU A 144 6.17 -15.99 5.86
C LEU A 144 7.48 -16.06 5.05
N LEU A 145 8.17 -14.91 4.89
CA LEU A 145 9.46 -14.84 4.22
C LEU A 145 10.53 -15.66 4.96
N LEU A 146 10.60 -15.51 6.29
CA LEU A 146 11.51 -16.25 7.16
C LEU A 146 11.31 -17.76 7.03
N GLU A 147 10.07 -18.23 7.13
CA GLU A 147 9.74 -19.65 7.02
C GLU A 147 10.13 -20.24 5.65
N LYS A 148 9.91 -19.48 4.57
CA LYS A 148 10.34 -19.92 3.24
C LYS A 148 11.86 -20.00 3.11
N ALA A 149 12.59 -19.11 3.76
CA ALA A 149 14.05 -19.18 3.82
C ALA A 149 14.53 -20.38 4.64
N LEU A 150 13.95 -20.60 5.82
CA LEU A 150 14.28 -21.74 6.70
C LEU A 150 13.96 -23.07 6.01
N GLU A 151 12.78 -23.21 5.40
CA GLU A 151 12.36 -24.40 4.64
C GLU A 151 13.41 -24.77 3.57
N ARG A 152 13.85 -23.81 2.76
CA ARG A 152 14.88 -24.02 1.72
C ARG A 152 16.25 -24.41 2.28
N ALA A 153 16.54 -23.98 3.51
CA ALA A 153 17.78 -24.29 4.19
C ALA A 153 17.74 -25.63 4.96
N GLY A 154 16.56 -26.28 5.03
CA GLY A 154 16.33 -27.48 5.84
C GLY A 154 16.27 -27.16 7.34
N LEU A 155 15.91 -25.95 7.71
CA LEU A 155 15.75 -25.47 9.08
C LEU A 155 14.26 -25.22 9.40
N THR A 156 14.00 -25.03 10.69
CA THR A 156 12.70 -24.65 11.24
C THR A 156 12.85 -23.50 12.24
N GLU A 157 11.76 -22.88 12.66
CA GLU A 157 11.79 -21.86 13.73
C GLU A 157 12.43 -22.39 15.04
N LYS A 158 12.40 -23.69 15.29
CA LYS A 158 13.02 -24.30 16.48
C LYS A 158 14.55 -24.29 16.44
N ASP A 159 15.14 -24.08 15.26
CA ASP A 159 16.58 -24.01 15.08
C ASP A 159 17.16 -22.61 15.33
N ILE A 160 16.32 -21.59 15.59
CA ILE A 160 16.70 -20.20 15.79
C ILE A 160 16.13 -19.66 17.12
N ASP A 161 16.69 -18.57 17.63
CA ASP A 161 16.12 -17.78 18.73
C ASP A 161 15.23 -16.67 18.16
N LEU A 162 13.94 -17.01 17.90
CA LEU A 162 12.99 -16.13 17.23
C LEU A 162 12.40 -15.10 18.19
N VAL A 163 12.54 -13.82 17.84
CA VAL A 163 12.01 -12.68 18.58
C VAL A 163 10.92 -11.99 17.76
N ASN A 164 9.71 -11.88 18.33
CA ASN A 164 8.63 -11.12 17.70
C ASN A 164 8.93 -9.63 17.76
N MET A 165 9.06 -9.00 16.61
CA MET A 165 9.40 -7.58 16.49
C MET A 165 8.89 -7.05 15.14
N ASN A 166 8.29 -5.84 15.12
CA ASN A 166 7.89 -5.24 13.85
C ASN A 166 9.10 -4.93 12.96
N PRO A 167 8.95 -4.77 11.64
CA PRO A 167 10.09 -4.68 10.73
C PRO A 167 10.98 -3.46 10.96
N ASP A 168 10.41 -2.33 11.38
CA ASP A 168 11.18 -1.11 11.65
C ASP A 168 12.00 -1.26 12.92
N ASP A 169 11.42 -1.81 13.98
CA ASP A 169 12.14 -2.10 15.22
C ASP A 169 13.22 -3.18 14.98
N ALA A 170 12.95 -4.20 14.14
CA ALA A 170 13.92 -5.21 13.77
C ALA A 170 15.11 -4.61 13.02
N GLY A 171 14.87 -3.72 12.04
CA GLY A 171 15.89 -2.97 11.34
C GLY A 171 16.72 -2.09 12.27
N ALA A 172 16.07 -1.34 13.16
CA ALA A 172 16.74 -0.50 14.16
C ALA A 172 17.56 -1.32 15.17
N ALA A 173 17.01 -2.42 15.69
CA ALA A 173 17.70 -3.31 16.62
C ALA A 173 18.92 -3.99 15.97
N PHE A 174 18.83 -4.35 14.69
CA PHE A 174 19.94 -4.86 13.90
C PHE A 174 21.05 -3.81 13.73
N ALA A 175 20.69 -2.62 13.30
CA ALA A 175 21.64 -1.50 13.14
C ALA A 175 22.36 -1.17 14.47
N ALA A 176 21.64 -1.30 15.61
CA ALA A 176 22.20 -1.15 16.95
C ALA A 176 23.00 -2.37 17.45
N GLY A 177 23.13 -3.44 16.65
CA GLY A 177 23.89 -4.65 17.01
C GLY A 177 23.22 -5.58 18.04
N LYS A 178 21.94 -5.34 18.41
CA LYS A 178 21.20 -6.06 19.46
C LYS A 178 20.69 -7.43 19.03
N ILE A 179 20.56 -7.67 17.72
CA ILE A 179 20.15 -8.93 17.10
C ILE A 179 21.12 -9.31 15.99
N ASP A 180 21.17 -10.61 15.65
CA ASP A 180 22.09 -11.14 14.65
C ASP A 180 21.50 -11.14 13.25
N VAL A 181 20.17 -11.33 13.16
CA VAL A 181 19.42 -11.41 11.93
C VAL A 181 18.12 -10.63 12.07
N ALA A 182 17.77 -9.81 11.07
CA ALA A 182 16.51 -9.08 10.99
C ALA A 182 15.75 -9.44 9.72
N VAL A 183 14.48 -9.81 9.86
CA VAL A 183 13.55 -9.84 8.74
C VAL A 183 12.87 -8.48 8.70
N THR A 184 13.21 -7.70 7.69
CA THR A 184 12.78 -6.31 7.57
C THR A 184 12.57 -5.93 6.09
N TRP A 185 12.24 -4.68 5.86
CA TRP A 185 11.91 -4.13 4.56
C TRP A 185 12.73 -2.86 4.24
N GLU A 186 12.48 -2.26 3.07
CA GLU A 186 13.00 -0.93 2.76
C GLU A 186 12.36 0.13 3.67
N PRO A 187 13.11 1.13 4.16
CA PRO A 187 14.47 1.52 3.72
C PRO A 187 15.61 0.85 4.50
N TRP A 188 15.33 -0.01 5.48
CA TRP A 188 16.35 -0.62 6.34
C TRP A 188 17.36 -1.45 5.56
N ILE A 189 16.92 -2.17 4.52
CA ILE A 189 17.77 -2.99 3.67
C ILE A 189 18.85 -2.13 3.00
N THR A 190 18.44 -1.03 2.38
CA THR A 190 19.35 -0.09 1.71
C THR A 190 20.30 0.57 2.71
N LYS A 191 19.80 1.04 3.85
CA LYS A 191 20.58 1.69 4.91
C LYS A 191 21.66 0.75 5.45
N ILE A 192 21.28 -0.44 5.93
CA ILE A 192 22.19 -1.41 6.55
C ILE A 192 23.24 -1.91 5.54
N SER A 193 22.83 -2.19 4.30
CA SER A 193 23.75 -2.60 3.23
C SER A 193 24.72 -1.48 2.85
N GLY A 194 24.26 -0.23 2.79
CA GLY A 194 25.07 0.95 2.50
C GLY A 194 26.11 1.22 3.60
N GLU A 195 25.74 1.11 4.85
CA GLU A 195 26.63 1.26 6.02
C GLU A 195 27.59 0.07 6.18
N LYS A 196 27.40 -1.01 5.41
CA LYS A 196 28.17 -2.26 5.49
C LYS A 196 28.17 -2.90 6.89
N THR A 197 27.12 -2.68 7.66
CA THR A 197 26.95 -3.27 8.99
C THR A 197 26.37 -4.69 8.91
N GLY A 198 25.68 -5.01 7.79
CA GLY A 198 25.12 -6.30 7.46
C GLY A 198 24.98 -6.51 5.95
N HIS A 199 24.38 -7.63 5.56
CA HIS A 199 24.06 -7.95 4.16
C HIS A 199 22.80 -8.82 4.06
N VAL A 200 22.21 -8.85 2.87
CA VAL A 200 21.04 -9.67 2.56
C VAL A 200 21.49 -11.12 2.34
N ILE A 201 20.85 -12.06 3.04
CA ILE A 201 21.08 -13.51 2.87
C ILE A 201 19.89 -14.23 2.23
N PHE A 202 18.72 -13.57 2.16
CA PHE A 202 17.51 -14.02 1.47
C PHE A 202 16.58 -12.83 1.28
N SER A 203 15.79 -12.81 0.21
CA SER A 203 14.83 -11.74 -0.06
C SER A 203 13.58 -12.22 -0.78
N SER A 204 12.60 -11.34 -0.93
CA SER A 204 11.38 -11.60 -1.70
C SER A 204 11.62 -11.86 -3.20
N LYS A 205 12.82 -11.59 -3.73
CA LYS A 205 13.22 -12.03 -5.09
C LYS A 205 13.20 -13.54 -5.26
N GLU A 206 13.57 -14.26 -4.20
CA GLU A 206 13.60 -15.72 -4.19
C GLU A 206 12.21 -16.34 -4.02
N THR A 207 11.21 -15.53 -3.69
CA THR A 207 9.84 -15.98 -3.46
C THR A 207 8.83 -15.13 -4.25
N PRO A 208 8.85 -15.16 -5.60
CA PRO A 208 7.98 -14.33 -6.43
C PRO A 208 6.50 -14.50 -6.07
N ASN A 209 5.76 -13.39 -5.99
CA ASN A 209 4.33 -13.31 -5.66
C ASN A 209 3.95 -13.84 -4.26
N LEU A 210 4.91 -14.05 -3.35
CA LEU A 210 4.62 -14.47 -2.00
C LEU A 210 3.98 -13.33 -1.18
N ILE A 211 4.51 -12.11 -1.33
CA ILE A 211 4.02 -10.91 -0.65
C ILE A 211 3.30 -10.06 -1.69
N LEU A 212 1.97 -10.01 -1.57
CA LEU A 212 1.09 -9.22 -2.41
C LEU A 212 0.55 -8.04 -1.60
N ASP A 213 0.84 -6.83 -2.02
CA ASP A 213 0.30 -5.61 -1.43
C ASP A 213 -1.02 -5.25 -2.08
N VAL A 214 -2.01 -4.90 -1.26
CA VAL A 214 -3.40 -4.80 -1.66
C VAL A 214 -4.09 -3.57 -1.09
N LEU A 215 -5.13 -3.10 -1.78
CA LEU A 215 -6.15 -2.24 -1.21
C LEU A 215 -7.33 -3.10 -0.75
N ALA A 216 -7.53 -3.14 0.55
CA ALA A 216 -8.66 -3.82 1.20
C ALA A 216 -9.75 -2.81 1.56
N ILE A 217 -11.02 -3.22 1.42
CA ILE A 217 -12.20 -2.48 1.88
C ILE A 217 -13.12 -3.41 2.67
N SER A 218 -13.94 -2.87 3.57
CA SER A 218 -15.00 -3.66 4.19
C SER A 218 -16.16 -3.90 3.21
N THR A 219 -16.92 -4.98 3.40
CA THR A 219 -18.15 -5.24 2.62
C THR A 219 -19.18 -4.11 2.81
N LYS A 220 -19.16 -3.43 3.95
CA LYS A 220 -19.96 -2.22 4.20
C LYS A 220 -19.53 -1.08 3.26
N THR A 221 -18.22 -0.83 3.12
CA THR A 221 -17.68 0.15 2.16
C THR A 221 -18.00 -0.26 0.72
N ALA A 222 -17.82 -1.53 0.37
CA ALA A 222 -18.13 -2.06 -0.96
C ALA A 222 -19.57 -1.78 -1.40
N THR A 223 -20.51 -1.75 -0.43
CA THR A 223 -21.92 -1.48 -0.70
C THR A 223 -22.25 0.01 -0.63
N LYS A 224 -21.79 0.71 0.43
CA LYS A 224 -22.22 2.09 0.71
C LYS A 224 -21.40 3.17 0.01
N LYS A 225 -20.16 2.89 -0.34
CA LYS A 225 -19.19 3.82 -0.94
C LYS A 225 -18.59 3.28 -2.25
N ARG A 226 -19.41 2.57 -3.04
CA ARG A 226 -18.94 1.94 -4.27
C ARG A 226 -18.36 2.95 -5.27
N GLU A 227 -19.07 4.05 -5.50
CA GLU A 227 -18.63 5.08 -6.46
C GLU A 227 -17.42 5.86 -5.95
N GLU A 228 -17.35 6.12 -4.64
CA GLU A 228 -16.18 6.73 -4.01
C GLU A 228 -14.95 5.82 -4.13
N THR A 229 -15.11 4.51 -3.94
CA THR A 229 -14.03 3.53 -4.10
C THR A 229 -13.56 3.48 -5.57
N ARG A 230 -14.47 3.52 -6.55
CA ARG A 230 -14.12 3.61 -7.97
C ARG A 230 -13.39 4.90 -8.32
N ALA A 231 -13.85 6.04 -7.79
CA ALA A 231 -13.19 7.32 -7.95
C ALA A 231 -11.78 7.32 -7.35
N PHE A 232 -11.62 6.70 -6.16
CA PHE A 232 -10.32 6.49 -5.53
C PHE A 232 -9.37 5.66 -6.41
N LEU A 233 -9.83 4.53 -6.96
CA LEU A 233 -9.02 3.68 -7.83
C LEU A 233 -8.62 4.37 -9.14
N LYS A 234 -9.51 5.20 -9.73
CA LYS A 234 -9.17 6.01 -10.90
C LYS A 234 -8.06 7.02 -10.59
N ALA A 235 -8.14 7.70 -9.45
CA ALA A 235 -7.11 8.63 -9.01
C ALA A 235 -5.79 7.92 -8.69
N LEU A 236 -5.85 6.74 -8.05
CA LEU A 236 -4.69 5.89 -7.78
C LEU A 236 -3.99 5.45 -9.09
N ASN A 237 -4.77 5.09 -10.11
CA ASN A 237 -4.23 4.70 -11.42
C ASN A 237 -3.49 5.86 -12.11
N ARG A 238 -3.98 7.10 -11.98
CA ARG A 238 -3.25 8.29 -12.46
C ARG A 238 -1.91 8.47 -11.73
N GLY A 239 -1.89 8.19 -10.42
CA GLY A 239 -0.65 8.15 -9.65
C GLY A 239 0.33 7.08 -10.18
N TYR A 240 -0.17 5.88 -10.47
CA TYR A 240 0.61 4.82 -11.09
C TYR A 240 1.17 5.23 -12.47
N GLU A 241 0.37 5.83 -13.32
CA GLU A 241 0.81 6.31 -14.65
C GLU A 241 1.94 7.33 -14.53
N LEU A 242 1.85 8.26 -13.57
CA LEU A 242 2.93 9.23 -13.32
C LEU A 242 4.20 8.53 -12.84
N VAL A 243 4.10 7.53 -11.96
CA VAL A 243 5.28 6.74 -11.52
C VAL A 243 5.96 6.07 -12.71
N GLN A 244 5.20 5.54 -13.67
CA GLN A 244 5.76 4.88 -14.86
C GLN A 244 6.40 5.86 -15.84
N GLN A 245 5.78 7.02 -16.05
CA GLN A 245 6.22 8.00 -17.06
C GLN A 245 7.28 8.96 -16.53
N HIS A 246 7.22 9.32 -15.25
CA HIS A 246 8.04 10.32 -14.59
C HIS A 246 8.56 9.84 -13.22
N PRO A 247 9.38 8.78 -13.16
CA PRO A 247 9.81 8.16 -11.90
C PRO A 247 10.59 9.11 -10.99
N ASP A 248 11.33 10.07 -11.53
CA ASP A 248 12.06 11.07 -10.75
C ASP A 248 11.11 12.05 -10.04
N GLU A 249 10.08 12.52 -10.74
CA GLU A 249 9.02 13.35 -10.14
C GLU A 249 8.24 12.56 -9.09
N ALA A 250 7.88 11.33 -9.39
CA ALA A 250 7.16 10.45 -8.46
C ALA A 250 7.97 10.22 -7.16
N ALA A 251 9.27 9.97 -7.29
CA ALA A 251 10.16 9.82 -6.14
C ALA A 251 10.22 11.09 -5.28
N ALA A 252 10.29 12.27 -5.90
CA ALA A 252 10.29 13.55 -5.18
C ALA A 252 8.96 13.79 -4.44
N LEU A 253 7.82 13.44 -5.05
CA LEU A 253 6.50 13.59 -4.44
C LEU A 253 6.28 12.63 -3.26
N ALA A 254 6.79 11.40 -3.34
CA ALA A 254 6.63 10.38 -2.30
C ALA A 254 7.66 10.49 -1.15
N ALA A 255 8.77 11.19 -1.37
CA ALA A 255 9.91 11.25 -0.47
C ALA A 255 9.53 11.59 0.98
N LYS A 256 8.67 12.60 1.18
CA LYS A 256 8.22 13.01 2.50
C LYS A 256 7.37 11.93 3.20
N ALA A 257 6.48 11.28 2.47
CA ALA A 257 5.59 10.25 3.03
C ALA A 257 6.35 8.97 3.41
N LEU A 258 7.46 8.71 2.72
CA LEU A 258 8.36 7.58 2.98
C LEU A 258 9.51 7.94 3.94
N GLU A 259 9.60 9.20 4.38
CA GLU A 259 10.69 9.72 5.23
C GLU A 259 12.08 9.45 4.63
N GLN A 260 12.19 9.56 3.30
CA GLN A 260 13.40 9.29 2.53
C GLN A 260 13.74 10.47 1.61
N THR A 261 14.96 10.51 1.10
CA THR A 261 15.33 11.41 0.01
C THR A 261 14.77 10.90 -1.34
N PRO A 262 14.54 11.76 -2.34
CA PRO A 262 14.11 11.33 -3.67
C PRO A 262 15.04 10.28 -4.31
N ALA A 263 16.35 10.37 -4.07
CA ALA A 263 17.32 9.41 -4.58
C ALA A 263 17.15 8.01 -3.96
N GLU A 264 16.90 7.95 -2.65
CA GLU A 264 16.63 6.70 -1.94
C GLU A 264 15.31 6.08 -2.40
N VAL A 265 14.23 6.87 -2.54
CA VAL A 265 12.95 6.40 -3.08
C VAL A 265 13.14 5.80 -4.47
N LYS A 266 13.89 6.50 -5.35
CA LYS A 266 14.19 6.00 -6.69
C LYS A 266 14.97 4.68 -6.67
N ALA A 267 15.92 4.52 -5.75
CA ALA A 267 16.70 3.30 -5.59
C ALA A 267 15.89 2.10 -5.07
N MET A 268 14.78 2.36 -4.36
CA MET A 268 13.89 1.31 -3.86
C MET A 268 12.88 0.82 -4.92
N LEU A 269 12.48 1.66 -5.89
CA LEU A 269 11.47 1.32 -6.90
C LEU A 269 11.72 0.00 -7.65
N PRO A 270 12.95 -0.36 -8.07
CA PRO A 270 13.21 -1.63 -8.75
C PRO A 270 13.03 -2.88 -7.87
N LYS A 271 12.78 -2.70 -6.57
CA LYS A 271 12.62 -3.78 -5.60
C LYS A 271 11.15 -4.17 -5.37
N VAL A 272 10.24 -3.54 -6.10
CA VAL A 272 8.81 -3.88 -6.15
C VAL A 272 8.34 -3.96 -7.60
N ASN A 273 7.37 -4.82 -7.88
CA ASN A 273 6.68 -4.85 -9.16
C ASN A 273 5.33 -4.18 -8.99
N LEU A 274 5.20 -2.92 -9.39
CA LEU A 274 3.97 -2.15 -9.30
C LEU A 274 2.90 -2.70 -10.26
N TYR A 275 1.66 -2.73 -9.81
CA TYR A 275 0.52 -3.20 -10.59
C TYR A 275 -0.39 -2.03 -11.00
N GLY A 276 -0.49 -1.80 -12.30
CA GLY A 276 -1.44 -0.85 -12.89
C GLY A 276 -2.79 -1.51 -13.19
N PRO A 277 -3.74 -0.75 -13.77
CA PRO A 277 -5.11 -1.20 -13.98
C PRO A 277 -5.23 -2.47 -14.85
N GLN A 278 -4.45 -2.58 -15.92
CA GLN A 278 -4.45 -3.76 -16.78
C GLN A 278 -3.95 -5.01 -16.06
N LYS A 279 -2.84 -4.89 -15.33
CA LYS A 279 -2.29 -6.00 -14.55
C LYS A 279 -3.24 -6.45 -13.45
N ASN A 280 -3.92 -5.51 -12.79
CA ASN A 280 -4.97 -5.81 -11.83
C ASN A 280 -6.11 -6.64 -12.43
N LEU A 281 -6.62 -6.27 -13.61
CA LEU A 281 -7.66 -7.05 -14.32
C LEU A 281 -7.21 -8.48 -14.65
N GLU A 282 -5.94 -8.68 -14.95
CA GLU A 282 -5.35 -10.00 -15.21
C GLU A 282 -5.24 -10.82 -13.92
N VAL A 283 -4.56 -10.28 -12.90
CA VAL A 283 -4.19 -11.07 -11.71
C VAL A 283 -5.36 -11.33 -10.78
N MET A 284 -6.34 -10.41 -10.68
CA MET A 284 -7.52 -10.58 -9.82
C MET A 284 -8.52 -11.61 -10.36
N ARG A 285 -8.36 -12.09 -11.59
CA ARG A 285 -9.22 -13.14 -12.18
C ARG A 285 -8.86 -14.56 -11.73
N GLY A 286 -7.72 -14.75 -11.11
CA GLY A 286 -7.27 -16.07 -10.62
C GLY A 286 -5.88 -16.06 -9.99
N PRO A 287 -4.83 -15.58 -10.67
CA PRO A 287 -3.45 -15.71 -10.21
C PRO A 287 -3.20 -15.17 -8.78
N ALA A 288 -3.80 -14.03 -8.42
CA ALA A 288 -3.68 -13.49 -7.07
C ALA A 288 -4.35 -14.39 -6.01
N ALA A 289 -5.53 -14.92 -6.31
CA ALA A 289 -6.22 -15.86 -5.42
C ALA A 289 -5.43 -17.18 -5.28
N GLU A 290 -4.79 -17.67 -6.34
CA GLU A 290 -3.95 -18.87 -6.30
C GLU A 290 -2.71 -18.65 -5.42
N ALA A 291 -2.02 -17.51 -5.58
CA ALA A 291 -0.89 -17.14 -4.74
C ALA A 291 -1.33 -17.03 -3.26
N THR A 292 -2.44 -16.33 -3.00
CA THR A 292 -2.98 -16.16 -1.64
C THR A 292 -3.45 -17.49 -1.04
N LEU A 293 -3.94 -18.44 -1.85
CA LEU A 293 -4.29 -19.78 -1.37
C LEU A 293 -3.08 -20.55 -0.84
N GLN A 294 -1.91 -20.39 -1.44
CA GLN A 294 -0.68 -21.02 -0.92
C GLN A 294 -0.34 -20.46 0.47
N VAL A 295 -0.49 -19.15 0.66
CA VAL A 295 -0.30 -18.50 1.96
C VAL A 295 -1.36 -18.96 2.97
N ALA A 296 -2.63 -19.04 2.56
CA ALA A 296 -3.72 -19.51 3.43
C ALA A 296 -3.51 -20.95 3.92
N LYS A 297 -3.04 -21.84 3.05
CA LYS A 297 -2.65 -23.22 3.42
C LYS A 297 -1.52 -23.21 4.43
N PHE A 298 -0.47 -22.45 4.14
CA PHE A 298 0.68 -22.32 5.04
C PHE A 298 0.25 -21.78 6.43
N PHE A 299 -0.58 -20.74 6.49
CA PHE A 299 -1.09 -20.19 7.76
C PHE A 299 -1.96 -21.20 8.53
N LYS A 300 -2.75 -22.00 7.82
CA LYS A 300 -3.53 -23.08 8.44
C LYS A 300 -2.60 -24.16 9.05
N ASP A 301 -1.59 -24.60 8.29
CA ASP A 301 -0.65 -25.65 8.72
C ASP A 301 0.18 -25.18 9.91
N LYS A 302 0.59 -23.92 9.94
CA LYS A 302 1.33 -23.29 11.03
C LYS A 302 0.44 -22.85 12.21
N LYS A 303 -0.87 -23.04 12.13
CA LYS A 303 -1.84 -22.59 13.14
C LYS A 303 -1.83 -21.08 13.41
N VAL A 304 -1.45 -20.29 12.40
CA VAL A 304 -1.64 -18.84 12.39
C VAL A 304 -3.13 -18.54 12.22
N ASN A 305 -3.79 -19.27 11.32
CA ASN A 305 -5.24 -19.25 11.14
C ASN A 305 -5.89 -20.54 11.68
N ASP A 306 -7.08 -20.41 12.26
CA ASP A 306 -7.87 -21.55 12.74
C ASP A 306 -8.54 -22.31 11.60
N THR A 307 -8.80 -21.63 10.46
CA THR A 307 -9.51 -22.19 9.31
C THR A 307 -8.70 -22.03 8.01
N LEU A 308 -9.03 -22.81 7.00
CA LEU A 308 -8.57 -22.52 5.63
C LEU A 308 -9.53 -21.49 5.01
N VAL A 309 -9.05 -20.26 4.89
CA VAL A 309 -9.84 -19.15 4.34
C VAL A 309 -10.20 -19.42 2.87
N ASP A 310 -11.48 -19.22 2.50
CA ASP A 310 -11.90 -19.23 1.10
C ASP A 310 -11.45 -17.95 0.37
N VAL A 311 -10.26 -18.03 -0.22
CA VAL A 311 -9.61 -16.89 -0.89
C VAL A 311 -10.36 -16.40 -2.13
N LYS A 312 -11.19 -17.25 -2.76
CA LYS A 312 -11.95 -16.87 -3.97
C LYS A 312 -12.97 -15.76 -3.67
N THR A 313 -13.45 -15.70 -2.44
CA THR A 313 -14.43 -14.69 -1.99
C THR A 313 -13.78 -13.37 -1.61
N LEU A 314 -12.46 -13.31 -1.48
CA LEU A 314 -11.74 -12.09 -1.08
C LEU A 314 -11.64 -11.07 -2.21
N TYR A 315 -11.39 -11.51 -3.44
CA TYR A 315 -11.09 -10.63 -4.57
C TYR A 315 -12.35 -10.16 -5.28
N ASP A 316 -12.49 -8.84 -5.46
CA ASP A 316 -13.61 -8.22 -6.18
C ASP A 316 -13.12 -7.27 -7.28
N ALA A 317 -12.88 -7.81 -8.47
CA ALA A 317 -12.47 -7.05 -9.64
C ALA A 317 -13.57 -6.16 -10.25
N SER A 318 -14.80 -6.17 -9.74
CA SER A 318 -15.91 -5.36 -10.27
C SER A 318 -15.74 -3.85 -10.05
N PHE A 319 -14.80 -3.46 -9.19
CA PHE A 319 -14.40 -2.07 -8.97
C PHE A 319 -13.46 -1.52 -10.06
N LEU A 320 -12.86 -2.38 -10.86
CA LEU A 320 -11.92 -2.02 -11.94
C LEU A 320 -12.59 -1.77 -13.30
N LYS A 321 -13.91 -1.86 -13.36
CA LYS A 321 -14.71 -1.67 -14.58
C LYS A 321 -15.27 -0.28 -14.71
#